data_e0ee78776ab5a157c697b6f6510df854
#
_entry.id   e0ee78776ab5a157c697b6f6510df854
#
_cell.length_a   1.000
_cell.length_b   1.000
_cell.length_c   1.000
_cell.angle_alpha   90.00
_cell.angle_beta   90.00
_cell.angle_gamma   90.00
#
_symmetry.space_group_name_H-M   'P 1'
#
loop_
_entity.id
_entity.type
_entity.pdbx_description
1 polymer ?
#
loop_
_entity_poly.entity_id
_entity_poly.type
_entity_poly.pdbx_seq_one_letter_code
_entity_poly.pdbx_strand_id
1 'polypeptide(L)'
;MEDTQILNTVSEVEGVYRTAFVDTKDLVFDPEFRKYCEEDKCGNYDVNYSCPPYCGTPEEMQAKVMQYGRLLLVQTAWEVSDVMNTEETAEAKAKHNAISFKVLDTLKEMGMEPDAMMAGPCKLCKKVCMQMIGKPCPRDYRVFSCLSAYCIDVTKLAKTAGLECWCGNTRVLYFSMFMLDKK
;
A
#
# COMPACT_ATOMS: atom_id res chain seq x y z
N MET A 1 -1.12 21.57 -8.83
CA MET A 1 -1.70 21.76 -7.48
C MET A 1 -0.56 21.77 -6.47
N GLU A 2 -0.63 22.62 -5.45
CA GLU A 2 0.45 22.71 -4.46
C GLU A 2 0.40 21.54 -3.48
N ASP A 3 1.57 21.03 -3.09
CA ASP A 3 1.72 19.89 -2.17
C ASP A 3 0.99 20.12 -0.85
N THR A 4 1.07 21.32 -0.32
CA THR A 4 0.40 21.72 0.92
C THR A 4 -1.12 21.54 0.83
N GLN A 5 -1.73 21.85 -0.31
CA GLN A 5 -3.17 21.68 -0.53
C GLN A 5 -3.54 20.18 -0.52
N ILE A 6 -2.75 19.34 -1.20
CA ILE A 6 -2.99 17.88 -1.23
C ILE A 6 -2.87 17.32 0.18
N LEU A 7 -1.78 17.63 0.89
CA LEU A 7 -1.56 17.15 2.26
C LEU A 7 -2.69 17.55 3.20
N ASN A 8 -3.11 18.82 3.16
CA ASN A 8 -4.20 19.31 4.00
C ASN A 8 -5.50 18.56 3.71
N THR A 9 -5.91 18.47 2.44
CA THR A 9 -7.16 17.80 2.05
C THR A 9 -7.15 16.33 2.43
N VAL A 10 -6.04 15.62 2.20
CA VAL A 10 -5.94 14.20 2.54
C VAL A 10 -5.87 13.98 4.06
N SER A 11 -5.26 14.90 4.80
CA SER A 11 -5.21 14.82 6.27
C SER A 11 -6.57 15.01 6.94
N GLU A 12 -7.53 15.63 6.25
CA GLU A 12 -8.93 15.79 6.72
C GLU A 12 -9.76 14.51 6.52
N VAL A 13 -9.28 13.53 5.75
CA VAL A 13 -9.97 12.25 5.60
C VAL A 13 -9.97 11.51 6.94
N GLU A 14 -11.16 11.25 7.46
CA GLU A 14 -11.35 10.60 8.75
C GLU A 14 -10.57 9.28 8.87
N GLY A 15 -9.75 9.15 9.90
CA GLY A 15 -8.93 7.99 10.19
C GLY A 15 -7.51 8.06 9.60
N VAL A 16 -7.18 9.07 8.81
CA VAL A 16 -5.79 9.37 8.44
C VAL A 16 -5.06 9.87 9.67
N TYR A 17 -3.93 9.25 9.98
CA TYR A 17 -3.09 9.62 11.13
C TYR A 17 -2.00 10.62 10.73
N ARG A 18 -1.27 10.32 9.64
CA ARG A 18 -0.22 11.19 9.11
C ARG A 18 -0.13 11.05 7.60
N THR A 19 0.37 12.10 6.96
CA THR A 19 0.66 12.13 5.52
C THR A 19 2.03 12.75 5.28
N ALA A 20 2.70 12.31 4.21
CA ALA A 20 3.95 12.91 3.76
C ALA A 20 4.15 12.68 2.26
N PHE A 21 4.89 13.57 1.60
CA PHE A 21 5.43 13.30 0.27
C PHE A 21 6.82 12.69 0.35
N VAL A 22 7.11 11.80 -0.58
CA VAL A 22 8.43 11.20 -0.79
C VAL A 22 8.72 11.19 -2.29
N ASP A 23 9.91 11.63 -2.69
CA ASP A 23 10.36 11.48 -4.06
C ASP A 23 10.66 10.01 -4.38
N THR A 24 10.29 9.55 -5.57
CA THR A 24 10.54 8.15 -5.97
C THR A 24 12.03 7.79 -5.99
N LYS A 25 12.91 8.78 -6.23
CA LYS A 25 14.37 8.58 -6.20
C LYS A 25 14.93 8.22 -4.81
N ASP A 26 14.19 8.56 -3.74
CA ASP A 26 14.60 8.35 -2.35
C ASP A 26 14.08 7.01 -1.79
N LEU A 27 13.34 6.25 -2.59
CA LEU A 27 12.88 4.91 -2.22
C LEU A 27 14.03 3.91 -2.24
N VAL A 28 14.01 3.02 -1.28
CA VAL A 28 14.91 1.87 -1.22
C VAL A 28 14.13 0.62 -1.57
N PHE A 29 14.55 -0.03 -2.65
CA PHE A 29 14.03 -1.31 -3.09
C PHE A 29 15.00 -2.42 -2.67
N ASP A 30 14.48 -3.49 -2.10
CA ASP A 30 15.25 -4.68 -1.74
C ASP A 30 14.56 -5.92 -2.32
N PRO A 31 15.11 -6.48 -3.43
CA PRO A 31 14.55 -7.68 -4.06
C PRO A 31 14.45 -8.89 -3.12
N GLU A 32 15.28 -8.94 -2.06
CA GLU A 32 15.23 -10.01 -1.06
C GLU A 32 13.87 -10.07 -0.33
N PHE A 33 13.12 -8.97 -0.27
CA PHE A 33 11.77 -8.98 0.31
C PHE A 33 10.79 -9.88 -0.46
N ARG A 34 11.09 -10.23 -1.71
CA ARG A 34 10.30 -11.20 -2.47
C ARG A 34 10.30 -12.59 -1.81
N LYS A 35 11.36 -12.95 -1.12
CA LYS A 35 11.46 -14.21 -0.37
C LYS A 35 10.38 -14.33 0.71
N TYR A 36 9.99 -13.22 1.36
CA TYR A 36 8.88 -13.23 2.33
C TYR A 36 7.53 -13.53 1.68
N CYS A 37 7.35 -13.14 0.42
CA CYS A 37 6.15 -13.53 -0.34
C CYS A 37 6.20 -15.00 -0.72
N GLU A 38 7.36 -15.54 -1.10
CA GLU A 38 7.57 -16.94 -1.48
C GLU A 38 7.40 -17.89 -0.29
N GLU A 39 7.71 -17.46 0.94
CA GLU A 39 7.42 -18.20 2.17
C GLU A 39 5.91 -18.36 2.43
N ASP A 40 5.08 -17.60 1.74
CA ASP A 40 3.62 -17.63 1.73
C ASP A 40 2.93 -17.63 3.11
N LYS A 41 3.53 -17.01 4.12
CA LYS A 41 2.93 -16.89 5.46
C LYS A 41 1.57 -16.19 5.46
N CYS A 42 1.28 -15.41 4.43
CA CYS A 42 0.00 -14.71 4.27
C CYS A 42 -1.03 -15.49 3.44
N GLY A 43 -0.67 -16.65 2.83
CA GLY A 43 -1.55 -17.50 2.04
C GLY A 43 -2.05 -16.86 0.73
N ASN A 44 -1.28 -15.95 0.13
CA ASN A 44 -1.71 -15.23 -1.08
C ASN A 44 -0.72 -15.35 -2.26
N TYR A 45 0.41 -16.04 -2.06
CA TYR A 45 1.34 -16.34 -3.12
C TYR A 45 0.68 -17.28 -4.13
N ASP A 46 0.87 -17.04 -5.42
CA ASP A 46 0.34 -17.84 -6.53
C ASP A 46 -1.20 -18.02 -6.55
N VAL A 47 -1.95 -17.28 -5.71
CA VAL A 47 -3.42 -17.37 -5.65
C VAL A 47 -4.13 -16.02 -5.78
N ASN A 48 -3.36 -14.93 -5.96
CA ASN A 48 -3.92 -13.57 -6.04
C ASN A 48 -3.19 -12.72 -7.06
N TYR A 49 -3.91 -12.11 -7.99
CA TYR A 49 -3.33 -11.24 -9.04
C TYR A 49 -2.52 -10.05 -8.51
N SER A 50 -2.74 -9.61 -7.28
CA SER A 50 -1.95 -8.54 -6.66
C SER A 50 -0.66 -9.02 -6.00
N CYS A 51 -0.43 -10.33 -5.99
CA CYS A 51 0.70 -10.98 -5.34
C CYS A 51 1.62 -11.66 -6.35
N PRO A 52 2.88 -11.97 -5.98
CA PRO A 52 3.75 -12.77 -6.82
C PRO A 52 3.17 -14.16 -7.10
N PRO A 53 3.43 -14.72 -8.27
CA PRO A 53 4.20 -14.17 -9.40
C PRO A 53 3.43 -13.16 -10.28
N TYR A 54 2.10 -13.05 -10.11
CA TYR A 54 1.20 -12.33 -11.04
C TYR A 54 1.35 -10.81 -11.02
N CYS A 55 1.82 -10.22 -9.92
CA CYS A 55 2.01 -8.77 -9.86
C CYS A 55 3.22 -8.27 -10.65
N GLY A 56 4.10 -9.18 -11.06
CA GLY A 56 5.35 -8.91 -11.78
C GLY A 56 6.61 -9.18 -10.96
N THR A 57 7.77 -9.13 -11.62
CA THR A 57 9.08 -9.29 -10.98
C THR A 57 9.44 -8.06 -10.12
N PRO A 58 10.42 -8.17 -9.20
CA PRO A 58 10.91 -7.00 -8.46
C PRO A 58 11.31 -5.84 -9.37
N GLU A 59 12.00 -6.12 -10.48
CA GLU A 59 12.46 -5.12 -11.46
C GLU A 59 11.28 -4.44 -12.18
N GLU A 60 10.27 -5.21 -12.60
CA GLU A 60 9.07 -4.69 -13.23
C GLU A 60 8.29 -3.79 -12.26
N MET A 61 8.15 -4.22 -11.01
CA MET A 61 7.47 -3.46 -9.97
C MET A 61 8.22 -2.17 -9.63
N GLN A 62 9.55 -2.21 -9.53
CA GLN A 62 10.37 -1.02 -9.36
C GLN A 62 10.24 -0.08 -10.56
N ALA A 63 10.37 -0.60 -11.79
CA ALA A 63 10.24 0.19 -13.01
C ALA A 63 8.88 0.90 -13.09
N LYS A 64 7.80 0.26 -12.64
CA LYS A 64 6.48 0.87 -12.55
C LYS A 64 6.48 2.09 -11.63
N VAL A 65 7.06 1.98 -10.44
CA VAL A 65 7.13 3.09 -9.46
C VAL A 65 7.97 4.25 -10.01
N MET A 66 9.09 3.94 -10.65
CA MET A 66 10.03 4.95 -11.18
C MET A 66 9.46 5.78 -12.35
N GLN A 67 8.31 5.38 -12.90
CA GLN A 67 7.57 6.22 -13.87
C GLN A 67 6.93 7.45 -13.23
N TYR A 68 6.87 7.51 -11.91
CA TYR A 68 6.28 8.63 -11.17
C TYR A 68 7.37 9.50 -10.55
N GLY A 69 7.07 10.77 -10.34
CA GLY A 69 8.00 11.73 -9.73
C GLY A 69 8.02 11.62 -8.22
N ARG A 70 6.84 11.51 -7.64
CA ARG A 70 6.65 11.51 -6.18
C ARG A 70 5.49 10.62 -5.75
N LEU A 71 5.47 10.33 -4.48
CA LEU A 71 4.50 9.48 -3.81
C LEU A 71 3.89 10.25 -2.63
N LEU A 72 2.58 10.19 -2.50
CA LEU A 72 1.89 10.57 -1.27
C LEU A 72 1.80 9.35 -0.38
N LEU A 73 2.45 9.40 0.77
CA LEU A 73 2.39 8.38 1.81
C LEU A 73 1.27 8.73 2.79
N VAL A 74 0.41 7.77 3.08
CA VAL A 74 -0.69 7.88 4.03
C VAL A 74 -0.52 6.82 5.10
N GLN A 75 -0.55 7.24 6.35
CA GLN A 75 -0.42 6.37 7.52
C GLN A 75 -1.70 6.38 8.34
N THR A 76 -2.10 5.21 8.84
CA THR A 76 -3.11 5.06 9.88
C THR A 76 -2.50 4.37 11.09
N ALA A 77 -3.09 4.60 12.27
CA ALA A 77 -2.63 4.05 13.54
C ALA A 77 -3.81 3.44 14.31
N TRP A 78 -3.61 2.23 14.83
CA TRP A 78 -4.67 1.47 15.49
C TRP A 78 -4.16 0.86 16.79
N GLU A 79 -4.90 1.05 17.87
CA GLU A 79 -4.63 0.34 19.12
C GLU A 79 -5.08 -1.12 18.98
N VAL A 80 -4.25 -2.03 19.48
CA VAL A 80 -4.46 -3.47 19.50
C VAL A 80 -4.03 -4.02 20.86
N SER A 81 -4.53 -5.17 21.25
CA SER A 81 -4.09 -5.81 22.50
C SER A 81 -2.62 -6.26 22.42
N ASP A 82 -2.21 -6.76 21.26
CA ASP A 82 -0.84 -7.12 20.92
C ASP A 82 -0.70 -7.12 19.38
N VAL A 83 0.43 -6.61 18.88
CA VAL A 83 0.73 -6.62 17.43
C VAL A 83 0.84 -8.03 16.84
N MET A 84 1.00 -9.04 17.70
CA MET A 84 0.97 -10.46 17.32
C MET A 84 -0.46 -11.03 17.26
N ASN A 85 -1.47 -10.28 17.74
CA ASN A 85 -2.87 -10.67 17.59
C ASN A 85 -3.29 -10.52 16.12
N THR A 86 -3.31 -11.64 15.41
CA THR A 86 -3.57 -11.67 13.95
C THR A 86 -4.99 -11.24 13.59
N GLU A 87 -5.97 -11.44 14.46
CA GLU A 87 -7.37 -11.03 14.24
C GLU A 87 -7.50 -9.51 14.31
N GLU A 88 -7.04 -8.90 15.41
CA GLU A 88 -7.08 -7.44 15.58
C GLU A 88 -6.27 -6.70 14.52
N THR A 89 -5.07 -7.20 14.19
CA THR A 89 -4.23 -6.60 13.14
C THR A 89 -4.84 -6.77 11.75
N ALA A 90 -5.55 -7.87 11.48
CA ALA A 90 -6.28 -8.04 10.21
C ALA A 90 -7.48 -7.08 10.10
N GLU A 91 -8.20 -6.85 11.21
CA GLU A 91 -9.29 -5.87 11.28
C GLU A 91 -8.76 -4.44 11.07
N ALA A 92 -7.70 -4.07 11.78
CA ALA A 92 -7.03 -2.78 11.62
C ALA A 92 -6.56 -2.54 10.17
N LYS A 93 -6.00 -3.58 9.52
CA LYS A 93 -5.61 -3.55 8.09
C LYS A 93 -6.82 -3.33 7.18
N ALA A 94 -7.94 -3.97 7.45
CA ALA A 94 -9.15 -3.77 6.66
C ALA A 94 -9.68 -2.33 6.78
N LYS A 95 -9.68 -1.77 8.00
CA LYS A 95 -10.02 -0.36 8.26
C LYS A 95 -9.07 0.59 7.54
N HIS A 96 -7.75 0.34 7.62
CA HIS A 96 -6.74 1.10 6.88
C HIS A 96 -7.02 1.13 5.37
N ASN A 97 -7.29 -0.03 4.76
CA ASN A 97 -7.58 -0.09 3.32
C ASN A 97 -8.88 0.63 2.97
N ALA A 98 -9.90 0.60 3.83
CA ALA A 98 -11.13 1.37 3.61
C ALA A 98 -10.85 2.89 3.62
N ILE A 99 -10.00 3.38 4.52
CA ILE A 99 -9.54 4.77 4.53
C ILE A 99 -8.71 5.08 3.28
N SER A 100 -7.82 4.18 2.87
CA SER A 100 -7.01 4.35 1.65
C SER A 100 -7.87 4.48 0.40
N PHE A 101 -9.01 3.78 0.32
CA PHE A 101 -9.99 3.98 -0.77
C PHE A 101 -10.66 5.35 -0.70
N LYS A 102 -11.02 5.85 0.49
CA LYS A 102 -11.54 7.23 0.64
C LYS A 102 -10.50 8.25 0.16
N VAL A 103 -9.23 8.09 0.55
CA VAL A 103 -8.14 8.95 0.07
C VAL A 103 -8.01 8.88 -1.46
N LEU A 104 -8.08 7.69 -2.05
CA LEU A 104 -8.05 7.52 -3.50
C LEU A 104 -9.20 8.28 -4.18
N ASP A 105 -10.40 8.20 -3.64
CA ASP A 105 -11.57 8.90 -4.16
C ASP A 105 -11.41 10.42 -3.99
N THR A 106 -10.92 10.91 -2.84
CA THR A 106 -10.59 12.32 -2.61
C THR A 106 -9.57 12.85 -3.63
N LEU A 107 -8.49 12.10 -3.89
CA LEU A 107 -7.49 12.49 -4.89
C LEU A 107 -8.08 12.58 -6.30
N LYS A 108 -9.01 11.67 -6.65
CA LYS A 108 -9.74 11.73 -7.92
C LYS A 108 -10.68 12.93 -8.02
N GLU A 109 -11.38 13.27 -6.95
CA GLU A 109 -12.21 14.48 -6.87
C GLU A 109 -11.38 15.75 -7.04
N MET A 110 -10.10 15.72 -6.63
CA MET A 110 -9.13 16.79 -6.90
C MET A 110 -8.57 16.77 -8.33
N GLY A 111 -9.05 15.88 -9.22
CA GLY A 111 -8.65 15.78 -10.61
C GLY A 111 -7.34 15.00 -10.84
N MET A 112 -6.91 14.20 -9.88
CA MET A 112 -5.74 13.32 -10.02
C MET A 112 -6.15 11.88 -10.35
N GLU A 113 -5.27 11.15 -11.02
CA GLU A 113 -5.44 9.72 -11.33
C GLU A 113 -4.23 8.92 -10.78
N PRO A 114 -4.13 8.76 -9.44
CA PRO A 114 -3.00 8.06 -8.87
C PRO A 114 -3.13 6.54 -9.07
N ASP A 115 -2.01 5.88 -9.34
CA ASP A 115 -1.86 4.48 -9.01
C ASP A 115 -1.61 4.33 -7.50
N ALA A 116 -2.12 3.26 -6.88
CA ALA A 116 -2.04 3.09 -5.44
C ALA A 116 -1.37 1.77 -5.03
N MET A 117 -0.71 1.80 -3.88
CA MET A 117 -0.29 0.62 -3.13
C MET A 117 -1.03 0.62 -1.79
N MET A 118 -1.52 -0.54 -1.37
CA MET A 118 -2.31 -0.67 -0.14
C MET A 118 -1.71 -1.72 0.80
N ALA A 119 -2.25 -1.87 2.00
CA ALA A 119 -1.76 -2.85 2.94
C ALA A 119 -2.31 -4.25 2.62
N GLY A 120 -1.40 -5.18 2.37
CA GLY A 120 -1.72 -6.59 2.08
C GLY A 120 -2.26 -6.83 0.65
N PRO A 121 -2.77 -8.04 0.41
CA PRO A 121 -3.26 -8.44 -0.91
C PRO A 121 -4.59 -7.76 -1.25
N CYS A 122 -4.87 -7.65 -2.55
CA CYS A 122 -6.17 -7.19 -3.05
C CYS A 122 -7.30 -8.09 -2.55
N LYS A 123 -8.34 -7.49 -1.99
CA LYS A 123 -9.56 -8.15 -1.50
C LYS A 123 -10.85 -7.62 -2.15
N LEU A 124 -10.76 -7.11 -3.39
CA LEU A 124 -11.92 -6.56 -4.11
C LEU A 124 -12.94 -7.63 -4.55
N CYS A 125 -12.55 -8.89 -4.62
CA CYS A 125 -13.46 -10.01 -4.89
C CYS A 125 -14.06 -10.51 -3.58
N LYS A 126 -15.41 -10.68 -3.54
CA LYS A 126 -16.15 -11.00 -2.30
C LYS A 126 -15.80 -12.36 -1.68
N LYS A 127 -15.43 -13.36 -2.49
CA LYS A 127 -15.19 -14.73 -2.01
C LYS A 127 -13.73 -15.15 -2.21
N VAL A 128 -13.29 -15.25 -3.47
CA VAL A 128 -11.95 -15.69 -3.85
C VAL A 128 -11.44 -14.83 -5.00
N CYS A 129 -10.13 -14.68 -5.10
CA CYS A 129 -9.55 -14.06 -6.28
C CYS A 129 -9.86 -14.91 -7.52
N MET A 130 -10.15 -14.27 -8.65
CA MET A 130 -10.44 -14.97 -9.90
C MET A 130 -9.26 -15.82 -10.39
N GLN A 131 -8.03 -15.47 -9.97
CA GLN A 131 -6.84 -16.26 -10.23
C GLN A 131 -7.01 -17.72 -9.74
N MET A 132 -7.53 -17.92 -8.52
CA MET A 132 -7.74 -19.26 -7.93
C MET A 132 -8.64 -20.19 -8.75
N ILE A 133 -9.44 -19.63 -9.65
CA ILE A 133 -10.35 -20.41 -10.53
C ILE A 133 -9.98 -20.25 -12.01
N GLY A 134 -8.77 -19.78 -12.30
CA GLY A 134 -8.23 -19.66 -13.66
C GLY A 134 -8.96 -18.64 -14.55
N LYS A 135 -9.64 -17.66 -13.98
CA LYS A 135 -10.36 -16.62 -14.72
C LYS A 135 -9.62 -15.28 -14.68
N PRO A 136 -9.70 -14.46 -15.75
CA PRO A 136 -9.09 -13.14 -15.75
C PRO A 136 -9.67 -12.25 -14.64
N CYS A 137 -8.86 -11.31 -14.15
CA CYS A 137 -9.30 -10.36 -13.14
C CYS A 137 -10.38 -9.43 -13.75
N PRO A 138 -11.60 -9.36 -13.17
CA PRO A 138 -12.65 -8.45 -13.66
C PRO A 138 -12.38 -6.99 -13.24
N ARG A 139 -11.32 -6.75 -12.48
CA ARG A 139 -10.95 -5.46 -11.89
C ARG A 139 -9.47 -5.15 -12.07
N ASP A 140 -8.90 -5.58 -13.19
CA ASP A 140 -7.48 -5.41 -13.55
C ASP A 140 -6.99 -3.96 -13.38
N TYR A 141 -7.85 -2.98 -13.74
CA TYR A 141 -7.59 -1.54 -13.58
C TYR A 141 -7.60 -1.06 -12.11
N ARG A 142 -7.96 -1.89 -11.13
CA ARG A 142 -8.03 -1.59 -9.70
C ARG A 142 -7.33 -2.61 -8.82
N VAL A 143 -6.45 -3.41 -9.37
CA VAL A 143 -5.65 -4.35 -8.58
C VAL A 143 -4.52 -3.58 -7.92
N PHE A 144 -4.55 -3.54 -6.59
CA PHE A 144 -3.54 -2.89 -5.78
C PHE A 144 -2.65 -3.93 -5.12
N SER A 145 -1.34 -3.84 -5.37
CA SER A 145 -0.34 -4.65 -4.67
C SER A 145 0.14 -3.91 -3.41
N CYS A 146 0.66 -4.65 -2.44
CA CYS A 146 1.23 -4.07 -1.22
C CYS A 146 2.67 -3.62 -1.43
N LEU A 147 3.17 -2.78 -0.53
CA LEU A 147 4.53 -2.26 -0.57
C LEU A 147 5.58 -3.39 -0.60
N SER A 148 5.34 -4.48 0.12
CA SER A 148 6.21 -5.66 0.12
C SER A 148 6.27 -6.34 -1.26
N ALA A 149 5.15 -6.39 -2.00
CA ALA A 149 5.14 -6.90 -3.38
C ALA A 149 5.95 -6.03 -4.33
N TYR A 150 6.05 -4.74 -4.04
CA TYR A 150 6.95 -3.80 -4.73
C TYR A 150 8.40 -3.86 -4.22
N CYS A 151 8.70 -4.70 -3.24
CA CYS A 151 10.01 -4.80 -2.60
C CYS A 151 10.50 -3.47 -1.99
N ILE A 152 9.58 -2.61 -1.54
CA ILE A 152 9.92 -1.32 -0.91
C ILE A 152 10.23 -1.55 0.57
N ASP A 153 11.38 -1.04 1.03
CA ASP A 153 11.75 -1.02 2.45
C ASP A 153 10.92 0.03 3.19
N VAL A 154 9.85 -0.43 3.85
CA VAL A 154 8.90 0.43 4.57
C VAL A 154 9.57 1.15 5.75
N THR A 155 10.57 0.55 6.38
CA THR A 155 11.29 1.17 7.50
C THR A 155 12.10 2.37 7.03
N LYS A 156 12.82 2.21 5.93
CA LYS A 156 13.56 3.33 5.32
C LYS A 156 12.63 4.37 4.73
N LEU A 157 11.54 3.96 4.08
CA LEU A 157 10.51 4.85 3.58
C LEU A 157 9.93 5.73 4.70
N ALA A 158 9.50 5.14 5.81
CA ALA A 158 8.96 5.89 6.95
C ALA A 158 10.00 6.88 7.49
N LYS A 159 11.25 6.46 7.64
CA LYS A 159 12.35 7.34 8.06
C LYS A 159 12.56 8.52 7.10
N THR A 160 12.58 8.28 5.80
CA THR A 160 12.69 9.33 4.77
C THR A 160 11.53 10.32 4.86
N ALA A 161 10.32 9.82 5.11
CA ALA A 161 9.11 10.63 5.27
C ALA A 161 9.01 11.36 6.63
N GLY A 162 9.93 11.13 7.56
CA GLY A 162 9.86 11.66 8.93
C GLY A 162 8.73 11.06 9.76
N LEU A 163 8.33 9.81 9.45
CA LEU A 163 7.26 9.09 10.10
C LEU A 163 7.79 7.93 10.94
N GLU A 164 7.03 7.54 11.96
CA GLU A 164 7.32 6.34 12.73
C GLU A 164 6.86 5.09 11.96
N CYS A 165 7.66 4.03 12.01
CA CYS A 165 7.29 2.71 11.47
C CYS A 165 6.91 1.72 12.58
N TRP A 166 7.31 2.00 13.81
CA TRP A 166 7.09 1.17 14.98
C TRP A 166 6.77 2.04 16.20
N CYS A 167 5.78 1.67 16.98
CA CYS A 167 5.33 2.42 18.16
C CYS A 167 4.94 1.51 19.35
N GLY A 168 5.65 0.40 19.51
CA GLY A 168 5.42 -0.57 20.60
C GLY A 168 4.51 -1.73 20.22
N ASN A 169 4.20 -2.58 21.21
CA ASN A 169 3.50 -3.85 21.00
C ASN A 169 1.96 -3.74 20.99
N THR A 170 1.42 -2.58 21.38
CA THR A 170 -0.04 -2.39 21.49
C THR A 170 -0.60 -1.43 20.45
N ARG A 171 0.21 -1.06 19.45
CA ARG A 171 -0.19 -0.15 18.40
C ARG A 171 0.39 -0.58 17.05
N VAL A 172 -0.46 -0.73 16.04
CA VAL A 172 -0.04 -1.07 14.68
C VAL A 172 -0.19 0.13 13.75
N LEU A 173 0.83 0.33 12.91
CA LEU A 173 0.87 1.38 11.88
C LEU A 173 0.77 0.71 10.50
N TYR A 174 -0.16 1.19 9.68
CA TYR A 174 -0.27 0.77 8.29
C TYR A 174 0.00 1.93 7.36
N PHE A 175 0.56 1.60 6.19
CA PHE A 175 0.91 2.54 5.15
C PHE A 175 0.24 2.18 3.84
N SER A 176 -0.23 3.18 3.13
CA SER A 176 -0.56 3.14 1.71
C SER A 176 0.18 4.25 0.98
N MET A 177 0.41 4.07 -0.31
CA MET A 177 1.11 5.03 -1.16
C MET A 177 0.28 5.30 -2.40
N PHE A 178 0.25 6.55 -2.80
CA PHE A 178 -0.39 7.01 -4.02
C PHE A 178 0.66 7.63 -4.93
N MET A 179 0.87 7.01 -6.08
CA MET A 179 1.86 7.44 -7.07
C MET A 179 1.31 8.60 -7.87
N LEU A 180 1.99 9.73 -7.84
CA LEU A 180 1.58 10.98 -8.48
C LEU A 180 2.63 11.42 -9.51
N ASP A 181 2.22 12.34 -10.40
CA ASP A 181 3.09 12.97 -11.38
C ASP A 181 3.79 11.94 -12.29
N LYS A 182 3.00 11.17 -13.02
CA LYS A 182 3.51 10.24 -14.03
C LYS A 182 4.32 11.02 -15.07
N LYS A 183 5.58 10.58 -15.26
CA LYS A 183 6.56 11.20 -16.18
C LYS A 183 6.25 10.89 -17.63
#